data_45769c4b2a132e45e3aa8c3879f6b1ce
#
_entry.id   45769c4b2a132e45e3aa8c3879f6b1ce
#
_cell.length_a   1.000
_cell.length_b   1.000
_cell.length_c   1.000
_cell.angle_alpha   90.00
_cell.angle_beta   90.00
_cell.angle_gamma   90.00
#
_symmetry.space_group_name_H-M   'P 1'
#
loop_
_entity.id
_entity.type
_entity.pdbx_description
1 polymer ?
#
loop_
_entity_poly.entity_id
_entity_poly.type
_entity_poly.pdbx_seq_one_letter_code
_entity_poly.pdbx_strand_id
1 'polypeptide(L)'
;MLSTKDMSAASGKEKPVVGTGNHKVKINSISFDKTPYDAQAYNIMLHVETEPMTGDFQGFLKDMNKPDGARYEGQVGRVRYSPYPYKDTTLPSGKEISRDTEVMKAMIFLAEALDKRAGLDAIQANTIEDWMVKCDKLLSGPTYVNVCLGAREWENTEGYVNNDLYLPKISKEGVPIEALNVENSKLLTFDSNNVNHLRKIEKKNSPTTSQFEPAS
;
A
#
# COMPACT_ATOMS: atom_id res chain seq x y z
N MET A 1 -19.95 33.89 -11.46
CA MET A 1 -21.19 33.21 -11.05
C MET A 1 -20.76 31.90 -10.36
N LEU A 2 -21.04 31.75 -9.08
CA LEU A 2 -20.71 30.53 -8.33
C LEU A 2 -21.78 29.47 -8.69
N SER A 3 -21.35 28.28 -9.08
CA SER A 3 -22.23 27.15 -9.41
C SER A 3 -21.93 25.99 -8.46
N THR A 4 -22.96 25.41 -7.88
CA THR A 4 -22.88 24.20 -7.04
C THR A 4 -23.11 22.93 -7.87
N LYS A 5 -23.17 23.04 -9.19
CA LYS A 5 -23.56 21.95 -10.09
C LYS A 5 -22.63 20.74 -10.06
N ASP A 6 -21.36 20.96 -9.67
CA ASP A 6 -20.33 19.93 -9.54
C ASP A 6 -19.84 19.72 -8.08
N MET A 7 -20.54 20.33 -7.12
CA MET A 7 -20.29 20.10 -5.72
C MET A 7 -21.20 18.99 -5.26
N SER A 8 -20.67 17.76 -5.10
CA SER A 8 -21.34 16.80 -4.24
C SER A 8 -21.35 17.38 -2.82
N ALA A 9 -22.50 17.33 -2.15
CA ALA A 9 -22.50 17.56 -0.72
C ALA A 9 -21.44 16.64 -0.14
N ALA A 10 -20.40 17.21 0.45
CA ALA A 10 -19.39 16.43 1.15
C ALA A 10 -20.13 15.61 2.19
N SER A 11 -20.46 14.39 1.86
CA SER A 11 -20.90 13.39 2.85
C SER A 11 -19.66 13.17 3.71
N GLY A 12 -19.54 13.92 4.79
CA GLY A 12 -18.33 14.07 5.58
C GLY A 12 -17.94 12.85 6.38
N LYS A 13 -17.81 11.70 5.70
CA LYS A 13 -17.24 10.48 6.28
C LYS A 13 -16.21 9.94 5.31
N GLU A 14 -15.03 10.56 5.34
CA GLU A 14 -13.86 9.91 4.80
C GLU A 14 -13.69 8.56 5.50
N LYS A 15 -13.49 7.50 4.71
CA LYS A 15 -13.17 6.19 5.29
C LYS A 15 -11.84 6.30 6.04
N PRO A 16 -11.72 5.70 7.21
CA PRO A 16 -10.47 5.71 7.95
C PRO A 16 -9.35 5.07 7.13
N VAL A 17 -8.13 5.57 7.31
CA VAL A 17 -6.95 5.08 6.60
C VAL A 17 -6.44 3.81 7.26
N VAL A 18 -6.15 2.77 6.46
CA VAL A 18 -5.52 1.55 6.95
C VAL A 18 -4.09 1.84 7.42
N GLY A 19 -3.70 1.24 8.53
CA GLY A 19 -2.33 1.33 9.06
C GLY A 19 -1.44 0.17 8.63
N THR A 20 -0.23 0.12 9.22
CA THR A 20 0.67 -1.04 9.11
C THR A 20 0.09 -2.24 9.86
N GLY A 21 0.48 -3.44 9.46
CA GLY A 21 0.05 -4.68 10.12
C GLY A 21 -0.44 -5.74 9.15
N ASN A 22 -0.99 -6.82 9.71
CA ASN A 22 -1.65 -7.84 8.93
C ASN A 22 -3.14 -7.51 8.80
N HIS A 23 -3.62 -7.46 7.56
CA HIS A 23 -4.99 -7.07 7.24
C HIS A 23 -5.60 -8.03 6.22
N LYS A 24 -6.93 -8.10 6.23
CA LYS A 24 -7.72 -8.71 5.18
C LYS A 24 -8.30 -7.59 4.33
N VAL A 25 -7.90 -7.53 3.06
CA VAL A 25 -8.26 -6.43 2.16
C VAL A 25 -8.77 -6.94 0.83
N LYS A 26 -9.60 -6.13 0.17
CA LYS A 26 -9.88 -6.22 -1.26
C LYS A 26 -9.12 -5.13 -2.00
N ILE A 27 -8.85 -5.35 -3.28
CA ILE A 27 -8.20 -4.38 -4.15
C ILE A 27 -9.28 -3.68 -4.95
N ASN A 28 -9.47 -2.38 -4.71
CA ASN A 28 -10.47 -1.58 -5.41
C ASN A 28 -9.98 -1.13 -6.78
N SER A 29 -8.68 -0.83 -6.91
CA SER A 29 -8.03 -0.50 -8.19
C SER A 29 -6.52 -0.63 -8.08
N ILE A 30 -5.86 -0.73 -9.25
CA ILE A 30 -4.41 -0.74 -9.40
C ILE A 30 -4.03 0.43 -10.30
N SER A 31 -3.28 1.42 -9.80
CA SER A 31 -2.74 2.47 -10.64
C SER A 31 -1.31 2.15 -11.07
N PHE A 32 -0.98 2.57 -12.30
CA PHE A 32 0.32 2.38 -12.93
C PHE A 32 0.74 3.69 -13.57
N ASP A 33 1.52 4.48 -12.84
CA ASP A 33 1.84 5.85 -13.21
C ASP A 33 3.35 6.03 -13.37
N LYS A 34 3.74 6.85 -14.35
CA LYS A 34 5.14 7.28 -14.49
C LYS A 34 5.54 8.12 -13.29
N THR A 35 6.77 7.94 -12.82
CA THR A 35 7.26 8.79 -11.74
C THR A 35 7.53 10.20 -12.24
N PRO A 36 7.31 11.25 -11.41
CA PRO A 36 7.58 12.61 -11.82
C PRO A 36 9.08 12.91 -12.03
N TYR A 37 9.96 12.05 -11.54
CA TYR A 37 11.42 12.26 -11.59
C TYR A 37 12.10 11.50 -12.73
N ASP A 38 11.49 10.43 -13.23
CA ASP A 38 12.06 9.61 -14.29
C ASP A 38 10.93 8.99 -15.11
N ALA A 39 10.81 9.43 -16.37
CA ALA A 39 9.76 8.93 -17.29
C ALA A 39 9.88 7.43 -17.61
N GLN A 40 11.02 6.82 -17.32
CA GLN A 40 11.24 5.38 -17.49
C GLN A 40 10.86 4.57 -16.25
N ALA A 41 10.66 5.22 -15.10
CA ALA A 41 10.29 4.57 -13.87
C ALA A 41 8.78 4.65 -13.64
N TYR A 42 8.21 3.55 -13.13
CA TYR A 42 6.77 3.47 -12.82
C TYR A 42 6.54 3.21 -11.35
N ASN A 43 5.43 3.78 -10.85
CA ASN A 43 4.85 3.44 -9.56
C ASN A 43 3.62 2.57 -9.77
N ILE A 44 3.60 1.43 -9.10
CA ILE A 44 2.39 0.62 -8.98
C ILE A 44 1.82 0.87 -7.58
N MET A 45 0.56 1.27 -7.53
CA MET A 45 -0.16 1.51 -6.29
C MET A 45 -1.42 0.65 -6.26
N LEU A 46 -1.56 -0.15 -5.22
CA LEU A 46 -2.79 -0.87 -4.93
C LEU A 46 -3.67 0.03 -4.05
N HIS A 47 -4.88 0.29 -4.48
CA HIS A 47 -5.90 0.95 -3.67
C HIS A 47 -6.71 -0.14 -2.96
N VAL A 48 -6.51 -0.26 -1.66
CA VAL A 48 -7.08 -1.36 -0.87
C VAL A 48 -8.17 -0.88 0.06
N GLU A 49 -9.03 -1.81 0.47
CA GLU A 49 -10.07 -1.58 1.47
C GLU A 49 -10.21 -2.82 2.36
N THR A 50 -10.16 -2.63 3.67
CA THR A 50 -10.36 -3.71 4.64
C THR A 50 -11.83 -4.13 4.71
N GLU A 51 -12.11 -5.28 5.33
CA GLU A 51 -13.47 -5.66 5.68
C GLU A 51 -14.13 -4.61 6.60
N PRO A 52 -15.47 -4.47 6.53
CA PRO A 52 -16.20 -3.72 7.53
C PRO A 52 -15.97 -4.32 8.93
N MET A 53 -15.78 -3.48 9.90
CA MET A 53 -15.53 -3.87 11.29
C MET A 53 -16.79 -3.75 12.12
N THR A 54 -16.98 -4.65 13.08
CA THR A 54 -18.02 -4.56 14.11
C THR A 54 -17.34 -4.50 15.47
N GLY A 55 -17.87 -3.68 16.36
CA GLY A 55 -17.35 -3.55 17.73
C GLY A 55 -16.72 -2.20 18.02
N ASP A 56 -16.05 -2.12 19.16
CA ASP A 56 -15.39 -0.92 19.60
C ASP A 56 -14.11 -0.69 18.76
N PHE A 57 -14.12 0.33 17.93
CA PHE A 57 -12.95 0.69 17.14
C PHE A 57 -11.92 1.38 18.05
N GLN A 58 -11.01 0.60 18.61
CA GLN A 58 -9.88 1.13 19.37
C GLN A 58 -8.80 1.64 18.41
N GLY A 59 -8.89 2.88 18.03
CA GLY A 59 -7.88 3.46 17.16
C GLY A 59 -8.11 4.92 16.88
N PHE A 60 -7.40 5.39 15.91
CA PHE A 60 -7.27 6.76 15.48
C PHE A 60 -8.59 7.52 15.25
N LEU A 61 -9.68 6.79 15.07
CA LEU A 61 -10.99 7.32 14.73
C LEU A 61 -12.09 6.74 15.62
N LYS A 62 -11.84 6.68 16.91
CA LYS A 62 -12.91 6.40 17.86
C LYS A 62 -14.00 7.45 17.66
N ASP A 63 -15.04 7.11 16.94
CA ASP A 63 -16.22 7.96 16.84
C ASP A 63 -16.97 7.85 18.16
N MET A 64 -16.72 8.78 19.05
CA MET A 64 -17.35 8.85 20.37
C MET A 64 -18.88 8.97 20.31
N ASN A 65 -19.44 9.24 19.14
CA ASN A 65 -20.88 9.36 18.92
C ASN A 65 -21.53 8.05 18.44
N LYS A 66 -20.75 6.98 18.23
CA LYS A 66 -21.29 5.68 17.83
C LYS A 66 -21.40 4.75 19.04
N PRO A 67 -22.54 4.08 19.20
CA PRO A 67 -22.71 3.10 20.27
C PRO A 67 -21.79 1.90 20.08
N ASP A 68 -21.43 1.24 21.18
CA ASP A 68 -20.73 -0.04 21.16
C ASP A 68 -21.47 -1.04 20.28
N GLY A 69 -20.73 -1.81 19.47
CA GLY A 69 -21.29 -2.75 18.51
C GLY A 69 -21.75 -2.13 17.19
N ALA A 70 -21.56 -0.82 16.97
CA ALA A 70 -21.83 -0.21 15.67
C ALA A 70 -20.93 -0.81 14.58
N ARG A 71 -21.50 -0.97 13.38
CA ARG A 71 -20.74 -1.42 12.21
C ARG A 71 -20.01 -0.24 11.60
N TYR A 72 -18.72 -0.39 11.43
CA TYR A 72 -17.86 0.58 10.76
C TYR A 72 -17.60 0.16 9.31
N GLU A 73 -17.48 1.13 8.43
CA GLU A 73 -16.99 0.87 7.07
C GLU A 73 -15.53 0.45 7.10
N GLY A 74 -15.10 -0.27 6.04
CA GLY A 74 -13.68 -0.67 5.91
C GLY A 74 -12.75 0.54 5.84
N GLN A 75 -11.52 0.33 6.29
CA GLN A 75 -10.43 1.30 6.13
C GLN A 75 -9.90 1.26 4.71
N VAL A 76 -9.50 2.40 4.15
CA VAL A 76 -8.92 2.48 2.81
C VAL A 76 -7.44 2.83 2.87
N GLY A 77 -6.68 2.40 1.88
CA GLY A 77 -5.26 2.73 1.81
C GLY A 77 -4.70 2.68 0.40
N ARG A 78 -3.58 3.38 0.23
CA ARG A 78 -2.76 3.33 -0.98
C ARG A 78 -1.47 2.61 -0.61
N VAL A 79 -1.22 1.48 -1.23
CA VAL A 79 -0.12 0.58 -0.92
C VAL A 79 0.81 0.51 -2.12
N ARG A 80 2.06 0.91 -1.96
CA ARG A 80 3.08 0.78 -3.01
C ARG A 80 3.42 -0.69 -3.24
N TYR A 81 3.34 -1.11 -4.49
CA TYR A 81 3.71 -2.44 -4.93
C TYR A 81 4.66 -2.41 -6.13
N SER A 82 5.57 -1.46 -6.16
CA SER A 82 6.52 -1.31 -7.27
C SER A 82 7.67 -2.29 -7.11
N PRO A 83 7.86 -3.23 -8.07
CA PRO A 83 8.99 -4.15 -8.05
C PRO A 83 10.30 -3.40 -8.32
N TYR A 84 11.42 -3.99 -7.91
CA TYR A 84 12.74 -3.51 -8.27
C TYR A 84 13.29 -4.38 -9.43
N PRO A 85 13.97 -3.79 -10.41
CA PRO A 85 14.25 -2.36 -10.60
C PRO A 85 13.05 -1.59 -11.15
N TYR A 86 13.00 -0.29 -10.89
CA TYR A 86 11.94 0.60 -11.39
C TYR A 86 12.08 0.91 -12.89
N LYS A 87 13.23 0.64 -13.46
CA LYS A 87 13.58 0.82 -14.88
C LYS A 87 14.52 -0.29 -15.31
N ASP A 88 14.71 -0.47 -16.61
CA ASP A 88 15.67 -1.42 -17.16
C ASP A 88 17.05 -1.17 -16.57
N THR A 89 17.71 -2.22 -16.13
CA THR A 89 18.96 -2.13 -15.38
C THR A 89 19.86 -3.30 -15.74
N THR A 90 21.15 -3.02 -15.96
CA THR A 90 22.19 -4.04 -16.10
C THR A 90 22.91 -4.17 -14.76
N LEU A 91 22.91 -5.36 -14.19
CA LEU A 91 23.63 -5.65 -12.94
C LEU A 91 25.16 -5.65 -13.19
N PRO A 92 25.99 -5.48 -12.13
CA PRO A 92 27.44 -5.61 -12.23
C PRO A 92 27.92 -6.95 -12.81
N SER A 93 27.10 -7.98 -12.72
CA SER A 93 27.34 -9.31 -13.33
C SER A 93 27.09 -9.36 -14.85
N GLY A 94 26.68 -8.24 -15.48
CA GLY A 94 26.27 -8.20 -16.88
C GLY A 94 24.86 -8.71 -17.16
N LYS A 95 24.12 -9.16 -16.15
CA LYS A 95 22.73 -9.61 -16.31
C LYS A 95 21.80 -8.41 -16.49
N GLU A 96 21.06 -8.43 -17.59
CA GLU A 96 19.99 -7.45 -17.85
C GLU A 96 18.72 -7.86 -17.12
N ILE A 97 18.06 -6.87 -16.50
CA ILE A 97 16.76 -7.01 -15.84
C ILE A 97 15.82 -6.00 -16.47
N SER A 98 14.77 -6.49 -17.11
CA SER A 98 13.74 -5.64 -17.69
C SER A 98 12.71 -5.27 -16.62
N ARG A 99 12.43 -3.98 -16.50
CA ARG A 99 11.36 -3.43 -15.66
C ARG A 99 10.01 -4.08 -15.96
N ASP A 100 9.67 -4.20 -17.24
CA ASP A 100 8.38 -4.75 -17.65
C ASP A 100 8.23 -6.21 -17.20
N THR A 101 9.31 -6.98 -17.29
CA THR A 101 9.33 -8.37 -16.79
C THR A 101 9.10 -8.41 -15.27
N GLU A 102 9.68 -7.52 -14.51
CA GLU A 102 9.47 -7.50 -13.05
C GLU A 102 8.06 -7.02 -12.67
N VAL A 103 7.50 -6.07 -13.43
CA VAL A 103 6.08 -5.66 -13.31
C VAL A 103 5.16 -6.85 -13.57
N MET A 104 5.40 -7.60 -14.64
CA MET A 104 4.59 -8.78 -14.97
C MET A 104 4.69 -9.85 -13.87
N LYS A 105 5.88 -10.10 -13.32
CA LYS A 105 6.05 -11.04 -12.19
C LYS A 105 5.27 -10.59 -10.95
N ALA A 106 5.26 -9.30 -10.64
CA ALA A 106 4.48 -8.75 -9.53
C ALA A 106 2.98 -8.99 -9.72
N MET A 107 2.46 -8.77 -10.93
CA MET A 107 1.04 -9.02 -11.23
C MET A 107 0.71 -10.50 -11.25
N ILE A 108 1.62 -11.37 -11.69
CA ILE A 108 1.48 -12.83 -11.60
C ILE A 108 1.28 -13.24 -10.14
N PHE A 109 2.15 -12.78 -9.26
CA PHE A 109 2.07 -13.09 -7.84
C PHE A 109 0.74 -12.61 -7.22
N LEU A 110 0.29 -11.41 -7.59
CA LEU A 110 -1.00 -10.89 -7.15
C LEU A 110 -2.18 -11.70 -7.70
N ALA A 111 -2.12 -12.11 -8.96
CA ALA A 111 -3.14 -12.94 -9.61
C ALA A 111 -3.25 -14.33 -8.97
N GLU A 112 -2.13 -14.92 -8.56
CA GLU A 112 -2.11 -16.19 -7.83
C GLU A 112 -2.78 -16.06 -6.47
N ALA A 113 -2.49 -14.98 -5.73
CA ALA A 113 -3.16 -14.72 -4.44
C ALA A 113 -4.67 -14.50 -4.56
N LEU A 114 -5.13 -14.00 -5.71
CA LEU A 114 -6.55 -13.74 -6.02
C LEU A 114 -7.25 -14.90 -6.74
N ASP A 115 -6.55 -16.02 -7.02
CA ASP A 115 -7.04 -17.13 -7.86
C ASP A 115 -7.48 -16.66 -9.27
N LYS A 116 -6.74 -15.72 -9.85
CA LYS A 116 -7.02 -15.13 -11.18
C LYS A 116 -5.92 -15.37 -12.22
N ARG A 117 -5.01 -16.31 -11.95
CA ARG A 117 -3.85 -16.59 -12.82
C ARG A 117 -4.24 -16.90 -14.25
N ALA A 118 -5.22 -17.77 -14.47
CA ALA A 118 -5.66 -18.13 -15.83
C ALA A 118 -6.20 -16.93 -16.62
N GLY A 119 -6.90 -16.02 -15.94
CA GLY A 119 -7.37 -14.77 -16.56
C GLY A 119 -6.20 -13.84 -16.91
N LEU A 120 -5.17 -13.78 -16.08
CA LEU A 120 -3.99 -12.96 -16.35
C LEU A 120 -3.20 -13.49 -17.56
N ASP A 121 -3.04 -14.82 -17.68
CA ASP A 121 -2.33 -15.47 -18.79
C ASP A 121 -3.04 -15.27 -20.13
N ALA A 122 -4.34 -15.00 -20.11
CA ALA A 122 -5.14 -14.70 -21.31
C ALA A 122 -5.03 -13.23 -21.79
N ILE A 123 -4.43 -12.35 -21.01
CA ILE A 123 -4.29 -10.93 -21.37
C ILE A 123 -3.26 -10.79 -22.49
N GLN A 124 -3.70 -10.19 -23.59
CA GLN A 124 -2.85 -9.76 -24.71
C GLN A 124 -2.83 -8.22 -24.79
N ALA A 125 -1.66 -7.64 -24.91
CA ALA A 125 -1.46 -6.19 -25.06
C ALA A 125 -0.15 -5.93 -25.82
N ASN A 126 -0.06 -4.76 -26.46
CA ASN A 126 1.12 -4.35 -27.22
C ASN A 126 2.09 -3.53 -26.37
N THR A 127 1.62 -2.94 -25.29
CA THR A 127 2.41 -2.11 -24.36
C THR A 127 2.16 -2.55 -22.92
N ILE A 128 3.11 -2.23 -22.05
CA ILE A 128 2.96 -2.53 -20.62
C ILE A 128 1.83 -1.71 -19.98
N GLU A 129 1.61 -0.49 -20.45
CA GLU A 129 0.55 0.38 -20.00
C GLU A 129 -0.83 -0.23 -20.31
N ASP A 130 -1.06 -0.65 -21.55
CA ASP A 130 -2.32 -1.31 -21.95
C ASP A 130 -2.52 -2.62 -21.20
N TRP A 131 -1.43 -3.36 -20.97
CA TRP A 131 -1.47 -4.60 -20.21
C TRP A 131 -1.88 -4.33 -18.77
N MET A 132 -1.31 -3.31 -18.11
CA MET A 132 -1.64 -2.92 -16.75
C MET A 132 -3.08 -2.44 -16.58
N VAL A 133 -3.64 -1.73 -17.57
CA VAL A 133 -5.08 -1.36 -17.56
C VAL A 133 -5.97 -2.62 -17.56
N LYS A 134 -5.59 -3.66 -18.30
CA LYS A 134 -6.33 -4.93 -18.31
C LYS A 134 -6.11 -5.71 -17.01
N CYS A 135 -4.90 -5.66 -16.42
CA CYS A 135 -4.63 -6.23 -15.11
C CYS A 135 -5.48 -5.58 -14.02
N ASP A 136 -5.59 -4.25 -14.01
CA ASP A 136 -6.45 -3.55 -13.05
C ASP A 136 -7.89 -4.07 -13.12
N LYS A 137 -8.48 -4.13 -14.31
CA LYS A 137 -9.85 -4.65 -14.51
C LYS A 137 -10.03 -6.09 -14.06
N LEU A 138 -9.00 -6.93 -14.24
CA LEU A 138 -9.04 -8.33 -13.84
C LEU A 138 -8.86 -8.51 -12.32
N LEU A 139 -7.85 -7.85 -11.75
CA LEU A 139 -7.38 -8.11 -10.40
C LEU A 139 -8.13 -7.31 -9.34
N SER A 140 -8.75 -6.19 -9.72
CA SER A 140 -9.61 -5.43 -8.83
C SER A 140 -10.98 -6.11 -8.63
N GLY A 141 -11.62 -5.82 -7.50
CA GLY A 141 -12.97 -6.32 -7.23
C GLY A 141 -13.21 -6.76 -5.78
N PRO A 142 -14.27 -7.53 -5.54
CA PRO A 142 -14.74 -7.85 -4.19
C PRO A 142 -13.95 -8.96 -3.49
N THR A 143 -13.01 -9.62 -4.19
CA THR A 143 -12.22 -10.73 -3.62
C THR A 143 -11.26 -10.20 -2.56
N TYR A 144 -11.33 -10.76 -1.35
CA TYR A 144 -10.42 -10.44 -0.26
C TYR A 144 -9.19 -11.33 -0.27
N VAL A 145 -8.06 -10.78 0.16
CA VAL A 145 -6.79 -11.45 0.38
C VAL A 145 -6.21 -11.03 1.72
N ASN A 146 -5.33 -11.84 2.28
CA ASN A 146 -4.55 -11.48 3.45
C ASN A 146 -3.29 -10.73 3.01
N VAL A 147 -2.96 -9.63 3.68
CA VAL A 147 -1.76 -8.82 3.39
C VAL A 147 -1.00 -8.49 4.66
N CYS A 148 0.33 -8.42 4.54
CA CYS A 148 1.20 -7.78 5.51
C CYS A 148 1.57 -6.41 4.94
N LEU A 149 1.15 -5.33 5.60
CA LEU A 149 1.44 -3.96 5.21
C LEU A 149 2.59 -3.39 6.03
N GLY A 150 3.68 -3.08 5.37
CA GLY A 150 4.76 -2.28 5.92
C GLY A 150 4.59 -0.80 5.63
N ALA A 151 5.42 0.04 6.25
CA ALA A 151 5.46 1.46 5.97
C ALA A 151 6.87 2.05 6.00
N ARG A 152 7.03 3.15 5.27
CA ARG A 152 8.12 4.09 5.42
C ARG A 152 7.59 5.37 6.03
N GLU A 153 8.10 5.71 7.21
CA GLU A 153 7.82 7.00 7.82
C GLU A 153 8.50 8.13 7.04
N TRP A 154 7.82 9.25 6.95
CA TRP A 154 8.39 10.51 6.46
C TRP A 154 7.74 11.68 7.20
N GLU A 155 8.49 12.76 7.36
CA GLU A 155 8.03 13.97 8.04
C GLU A 155 7.65 15.01 7.01
N ASN A 156 6.45 15.59 7.13
CA ASN A 156 6.01 16.69 6.27
C ASN A 156 6.63 18.02 6.72
N THR A 157 6.39 19.07 5.96
CA THR A 157 6.93 20.43 6.25
C THR A 157 6.43 21.03 7.57
N GLU A 158 5.36 20.47 8.12
CA GLU A 158 4.75 20.91 9.39
C GLU A 158 5.22 20.05 10.58
N GLY A 159 6.11 19.08 10.36
CA GLY A 159 6.65 18.22 11.42
C GLY A 159 5.78 17.00 11.76
N TYR A 160 4.72 16.73 11.01
CA TYR A 160 3.91 15.52 11.20
C TYR A 160 4.54 14.31 10.52
N VAL A 161 4.59 13.21 11.26
CA VAL A 161 5.06 11.92 10.72
C VAL A 161 3.92 11.23 10.00
N ASN A 162 4.14 10.93 8.74
CA ASN A 162 3.24 10.21 7.87
C ASN A 162 3.82 8.86 7.48
N ASN A 163 2.99 7.96 6.97
CA ASN A 163 3.36 6.62 6.56
C ASN A 163 3.04 6.39 5.08
N ASP A 164 4.07 6.06 4.29
CA ASP A 164 3.89 5.51 2.96
C ASP A 164 3.82 4.00 3.05
N LEU A 165 2.63 3.43 2.86
CA LEU A 165 2.41 1.99 2.93
C LEU A 165 3.04 1.28 1.72
N TYR A 166 3.58 0.09 1.95
CA TYR A 166 4.08 -0.80 0.90
C TYR A 166 3.89 -2.28 1.26
N LEU A 167 3.95 -3.15 0.26
CA LEU A 167 4.08 -4.58 0.48
C LEU A 167 5.55 -4.91 0.74
N PRO A 168 5.91 -5.51 1.89
CA PRO A 168 7.26 -6.00 2.15
C PRO A 168 7.72 -6.97 1.06
N LYS A 169 9.03 -7.11 0.90
CA LYS A 169 9.59 -8.02 -0.08
C LYS A 169 9.35 -9.47 0.32
N ILE A 170 9.10 -10.31 -0.68
CA ILE A 170 9.12 -11.78 -0.52
C ILE A 170 10.48 -12.17 0.03
N SER A 171 10.49 -12.99 1.06
CA SER A 171 11.71 -13.47 1.72
C SER A 171 11.59 -14.95 2.04
N LYS A 172 12.63 -15.50 2.69
CA LYS A 172 12.56 -16.87 3.23
C LYS A 172 11.53 -17.00 4.36
N GLU A 173 11.17 -15.90 4.98
CA GLU A 173 10.22 -15.83 6.09
C GLU A 173 8.77 -15.86 5.60
N GLY A 174 8.53 -15.48 4.34
CA GLY A 174 7.20 -15.55 3.77
C GLY A 174 6.93 -14.56 2.63
N VAL A 175 5.64 -14.39 2.37
CA VAL A 175 5.08 -13.58 1.30
C VAL A 175 4.22 -12.44 1.88
N PRO A 176 4.19 -11.25 1.24
CA PRO A 176 3.44 -10.12 1.77
C PRO A 176 1.93 -10.16 1.47
N ILE A 177 1.50 -11.04 0.57
CA ILE A 177 0.10 -11.23 0.18
C ILE A 177 -0.18 -12.69 -0.08
N GLU A 178 -1.34 -13.16 0.33
CA GLU A 178 -1.75 -14.55 0.22
C GLU A 178 -3.28 -14.64 0.12
N ALA A 179 -3.77 -15.69 -0.54
CA ALA A 179 -5.19 -15.99 -0.57
C ALA A 179 -5.77 -16.20 0.83
N LEU A 180 -7.10 -16.08 0.96
CA LEU A 180 -7.76 -16.48 2.20
C LEU A 180 -7.74 -18.00 2.36
N ASN A 181 -7.72 -18.46 3.62
CA ASN A 181 -7.89 -19.87 3.98
C ASN A 181 -6.82 -20.82 3.39
N VAL A 182 -5.59 -20.35 3.30
CA VAL A 182 -4.45 -21.21 2.92
C VAL A 182 -4.09 -22.13 4.08
N GLU A 183 -4.06 -23.44 3.86
CA GLU A 183 -3.84 -24.45 4.89
C GLU A 183 -2.46 -24.31 5.57
N ASN A 184 -1.41 -23.98 4.80
CA ASN A 184 -0.07 -23.73 5.29
C ASN A 184 0.34 -22.28 4.94
N SER A 185 -0.22 -21.31 5.64
CA SER A 185 0.04 -19.90 5.40
C SER A 185 1.53 -19.58 5.47
N LYS A 186 1.98 -18.84 4.47
CA LYS A 186 3.32 -18.23 4.40
C LYS A 186 3.26 -16.72 4.47
N LEU A 187 2.11 -16.17 4.91
CA LEU A 187 1.96 -14.73 5.06
C LEU A 187 2.97 -14.21 6.08
N LEU A 188 3.70 -13.17 5.71
CA LEU A 188 4.58 -12.46 6.64
C LEU A 188 3.77 -11.94 7.83
N THR A 189 4.28 -12.13 9.04
CA THR A 189 3.74 -11.49 10.23
C THR A 189 4.41 -10.13 10.41
N PHE A 190 3.62 -9.08 10.52
CA PHE A 190 4.14 -7.73 10.71
C PHE A 190 4.91 -7.64 12.02
N ASP A 191 6.13 -7.09 11.95
CA ASP A 191 6.97 -6.79 13.09
C ASP A 191 7.50 -5.35 12.97
N SER A 192 7.12 -4.50 13.91
CA SER A 192 7.52 -3.09 13.95
C SER A 192 9.01 -2.86 14.22
N ASN A 193 9.74 -3.90 14.64
CA ASN A 193 11.19 -3.87 14.84
C ASN A 193 11.96 -4.31 13.59
N ASN A 194 11.27 -4.92 12.64
CA ASN A 194 11.87 -5.34 11.38
C ASN A 194 11.92 -4.15 10.41
N VAL A 195 13.12 -3.71 10.05
CA VAL A 195 13.36 -2.58 9.13
C VAL A 195 12.76 -2.81 7.73
N ASN A 196 12.52 -4.06 7.33
CA ASN A 196 11.81 -4.37 6.08
C ASN A 196 10.29 -4.21 6.21
N HIS A 197 9.75 -4.15 7.43
CA HIS A 197 8.33 -3.92 7.69
C HIS A 197 8.04 -2.48 8.09
N LEU A 198 8.93 -1.84 8.88
CA LEU A 198 8.76 -0.45 9.28
C LEU A 198 10.09 0.30 9.21
N ARG A 199 10.20 1.22 8.24
CA ARG A 199 11.34 2.13 8.09
C ARG A 199 11.04 3.42 8.83
N LYS A 200 11.52 3.53 10.07
CA LYS A 200 11.36 4.71 10.91
C LYS A 200 12.27 5.84 10.45
N ILE A 201 11.83 7.07 10.67
CA ILE A 201 12.68 8.27 10.52
C ILE A 201 13.67 8.30 11.68
N GLU A 202 14.95 8.51 11.39
CA GLU A 202 15.89 8.93 12.41
C GLU A 202 15.52 10.35 12.84
N LYS A 203 15.02 10.50 14.07
CA LYS A 203 14.78 11.84 14.64
C LYS A 203 16.12 12.56 14.67
N LYS A 204 16.30 13.58 13.84
CA LYS A 204 17.38 14.56 14.03
C LYS A 204 17.19 15.12 15.42
N ASN A 205 18.17 14.88 16.31
CA ASN A 205 18.16 15.46 17.64
C ASN A 205 17.89 16.95 17.50
N SER A 206 16.76 17.42 18.00
CA SER A 206 16.51 18.84 18.14
C SER A 206 17.65 19.42 18.96
N PRO A 207 18.26 20.54 18.56
CA PRO A 207 19.34 21.12 19.34
C PRO A 207 18.82 21.36 20.76
N THR A 208 19.50 20.79 21.71
CA THR A 208 19.22 20.99 23.14
C THR A 208 19.14 22.49 23.37
N THR A 209 17.97 22.98 23.76
CA THR A 209 17.78 24.37 24.14
C THR A 209 18.78 24.64 25.27
N SER A 210 19.80 25.43 25.00
CA SER A 210 20.77 25.87 25.97
C SER A 210 20.00 26.54 27.11
N GLN A 211 20.16 26.00 28.30
CA GLN A 211 19.66 26.61 29.51
C GLN A 211 20.14 28.05 29.58
N PHE A 212 19.22 28.99 29.57
CA PHE A 212 19.49 30.35 30.01
C PHE A 212 19.78 30.27 31.51
N GLU A 213 21.04 30.35 31.91
CA GLU A 213 21.40 30.70 33.27
C GLU A 213 20.98 32.15 33.54
N PRO A 214 20.21 32.45 34.57
CA PRO A 214 19.95 33.83 34.95
C PRO A 214 21.23 34.41 35.55
N ALA A 215 21.73 35.51 34.96
CA ALA A 215 22.84 36.28 35.53
C ALA A 215 22.47 36.84 36.89
N SER A 216 23.36 36.59 37.86
CA SER A 216 23.34 37.11 39.22
C SER A 216 23.60 38.61 39.25
#